data_0ea54558f36c3e79bfa349756a15d71e
#
_entry.id   0ea54558f36c3e79bfa349756a15d71e
#
_cell.length_a   1.000
_cell.length_b   1.000
_cell.length_c   1.000
_cell.angle_alpha   90.00
_cell.angle_beta   90.00
_cell.angle_gamma   90.00
#
_symmetry.space_group_name_H-M   'P 1'
#
loop_
_entity.id
_entity.type
_entity.pdbx_description
1 polymer ?
#
loop_
_entity_poly.entity_id
_entity_poly.type
_entity_poly.pdbx_seq_one_letter_code
_entity_poly.pdbx_strand_id
1 'polypeptide(L)'
;FLRLSDSLKHNVKEILDEVNADRVEFYLFHNGTHSLNNIPFLKASCICEMDKVGVSKYHLIKKHKDIPIGLMDDIIVNLLKKHTFVIYKNENKIDAIISKLFFDEQDKTCIFSGIFEYGDGELLGFIVAEYDNVEKFEDHDLAYKLEKMAKASRQTSSAMLAISALKQ
;
A
#
# COMPACT_ATOMS: atom_id res chain seq x y z
N PHE A 1 20.19 -1.36 4.62
CA PHE A 1 19.27 -1.10 3.51
C PHE A 1 18.92 -2.36 2.72
N LEU A 2 19.92 -3.17 2.36
CA LEU A 2 19.71 -4.43 1.67
C LEU A 2 18.89 -5.44 2.49
N ARG A 3 19.15 -5.52 3.80
CA ARG A 3 18.39 -6.39 4.70
C ARG A 3 16.93 -5.97 4.85
N LEU A 4 16.67 -4.65 4.85
CA LEU A 4 15.31 -4.13 4.89
C LEU A 4 14.56 -4.53 3.61
N SER A 5 15.21 -4.38 2.45
CA SER A 5 14.62 -4.74 1.17
C SER A 5 14.26 -6.22 1.10
N ASP A 6 15.15 -7.11 1.56
CA ASP A 6 14.91 -8.56 1.56
C ASP A 6 13.79 -8.95 2.53
N SER A 7 13.76 -8.36 3.72
CA SER A 7 12.71 -8.57 4.71
C SER A 7 11.36 -8.10 4.18
N LEU A 8 11.31 -6.93 3.54
CA LEU A 8 10.08 -6.42 2.93
C LEU A 8 9.58 -7.30 1.80
N LYS A 9 10.48 -7.77 0.93
CA LYS A 9 10.12 -8.69 -0.16
C LYS A 9 9.54 -9.99 0.38
N HIS A 10 10.11 -10.52 1.44
CA HIS A 10 9.60 -11.73 2.09
C HIS A 10 8.20 -11.49 2.66
N ASN A 11 7.99 -10.39 3.36
CA ASN A 11 6.69 -10.02 3.93
C ASN A 11 5.64 -9.81 2.83
N VAL A 12 6.00 -9.12 1.74
CA VAL A 12 5.10 -8.88 0.61
C VAL A 12 4.69 -10.21 -0.04
N LYS A 13 5.62 -11.15 -0.18
CA LYS A 13 5.33 -12.48 -0.71
C LYS A 13 4.38 -13.27 0.20
N GLU A 14 4.60 -13.24 1.50
CA GLU A 14 3.70 -13.89 2.47
C GLU A 14 2.29 -13.32 2.37
N ILE A 15 2.16 -12.00 2.31
CA ILE A 15 0.85 -11.35 2.17
C ILE A 15 0.17 -11.77 0.87
N LEU A 16 0.92 -11.74 -0.23
CA LEU A 16 0.43 -12.13 -1.55
C LEU A 16 -0.21 -13.53 -1.52
N ASP A 17 0.47 -14.47 -0.88
CA ASP A 17 0.00 -15.85 -0.75
C ASP A 17 -1.17 -15.96 0.23
N GLU A 18 -1.11 -15.32 1.40
CA GLU A 18 -2.14 -15.41 2.43
C GLU A 18 -3.48 -14.82 1.99
N VAL A 19 -3.47 -13.69 1.29
CA VAL A 19 -4.70 -13.03 0.85
C VAL A 19 -5.09 -13.42 -0.57
N ASN A 20 -4.29 -14.26 -1.22
CA ASN A 20 -4.50 -14.73 -2.59
C ASN A 20 -4.74 -13.58 -3.57
N ALA A 21 -3.91 -12.55 -3.49
CA ALA A 21 -3.95 -11.40 -4.38
C ALA A 21 -3.21 -11.70 -5.69
N ASP A 22 -3.52 -10.95 -6.73
CA ASP A 22 -2.77 -11.00 -7.99
C ASP A 22 -1.49 -10.19 -7.91
N ARG A 23 -1.50 -9.12 -7.12
CA ARG A 23 -0.33 -8.27 -6.87
C ARG A 23 -0.43 -7.63 -5.51
N VAL A 24 0.74 -7.42 -4.88
CA VAL A 24 0.85 -6.65 -3.63
C VAL A 24 1.95 -5.62 -3.81
N GLU A 25 1.69 -4.38 -3.39
CA GLU A 25 2.65 -3.28 -3.40
C GLU A 25 2.76 -2.68 -2.01
N PHE A 26 3.95 -2.20 -1.70
CA PHE A 26 4.27 -1.48 -0.48
C PHE A 26 4.64 -0.04 -0.83
N TYR A 27 3.93 0.92 -0.22
CA TYR A 27 4.18 2.35 -0.39
C TYR A 27 4.70 2.96 0.91
N LEU A 28 5.72 3.79 0.80
CA LEU A 28 6.29 4.51 1.93
C LEU A 28 6.16 6.01 1.70
N PHE A 29 5.75 6.72 2.73
CA PHE A 29 5.77 8.18 2.73
C PHE A 29 7.17 8.68 3.03
N HIS A 30 7.58 9.72 2.33
CA HIS A 30 8.88 10.35 2.51
C HIS A 30 8.78 11.84 2.25
N ASN A 31 9.77 12.59 2.77
CA ASN A 31 9.82 14.00 2.55
C ASN A 31 10.25 14.29 1.11
N GLY A 32 9.49 15.18 0.45
CA GLY A 32 9.88 15.74 -0.82
C GLY A 32 10.59 17.07 -0.64
N THR A 33 10.53 17.91 -1.67
CA THR A 33 11.02 19.29 -1.58
C THR A 33 10.11 20.12 -0.68
N HIS A 34 10.64 21.20 -0.12
CA HIS A 34 9.87 22.13 0.68
C HIS A 34 9.26 23.23 -0.21
N SER A 35 8.08 23.75 0.18
CA SER A 35 7.49 24.91 -0.46
C SER A 35 8.30 26.18 -0.14
N LEU A 36 7.96 27.29 -0.83
CA LEU A 36 8.56 28.59 -0.56
C LEU A 36 8.43 29.03 0.90
N ASN A 37 7.39 28.55 1.60
CA ASN A 37 7.14 28.84 3.02
C ASN A 37 7.76 27.79 3.95
N ASN A 38 8.67 26.97 3.44
CA ASN A 38 9.35 25.90 4.19
C ASN A 38 8.40 24.82 4.72
N ILE A 39 7.25 24.64 4.09
CA ILE A 39 6.30 23.57 4.41
C ILE A 39 6.74 22.29 3.69
N PRO A 40 6.96 21.17 4.40
CA PRO A 40 7.37 19.93 3.74
C PRO A 40 6.23 19.35 2.90
N PHE A 41 6.53 19.00 1.65
CA PHE A 41 5.63 18.22 0.82
C PHE A 41 5.90 16.73 1.02
N LEU A 42 4.94 16.02 1.58
CA LEU A 42 5.03 14.58 1.68
C LEU A 42 4.71 13.93 0.34
N LYS A 43 5.46 12.91 0.03
CA LYS A 43 5.32 12.09 -1.18
C LYS A 43 5.20 10.63 -0.80
N ALA A 44 4.61 9.84 -1.67
CA ALA A 44 4.55 8.40 -1.55
C ALA A 44 5.29 7.76 -2.72
N SER A 45 6.04 6.71 -2.44
CA SER A 45 6.70 5.93 -3.49
C SER A 45 6.46 4.45 -3.25
N CYS A 46 6.22 3.72 -4.33
CA CYS A 46 6.20 2.26 -4.29
C CYS A 46 7.63 1.77 -4.13
N ILE A 47 7.93 1.11 -3.02
CA ILE A 47 9.29 0.63 -2.72
C ILE A 47 9.43 -0.88 -2.89
N CYS A 48 8.32 -1.60 -2.99
CA CYS A 48 8.33 -3.04 -3.22
C CYS A 48 7.03 -3.43 -3.91
N GLU A 49 7.13 -4.31 -4.89
CA GLU A 49 5.97 -4.90 -5.56
C GLU A 49 6.23 -6.36 -5.88
N MET A 50 5.19 -7.18 -5.84
CA MET A 50 5.27 -8.57 -6.22
C MET A 50 3.95 -9.03 -6.81
N ASP A 51 3.99 -9.74 -7.93
CA ASP A 51 2.81 -10.36 -8.51
C ASP A 51 2.82 -11.88 -8.28
N LYS A 52 1.67 -12.51 -8.55
CA LYS A 52 1.44 -13.93 -8.31
C LYS A 52 2.41 -14.84 -9.08
N VAL A 53 2.92 -14.37 -10.20
CA VAL A 53 3.85 -15.12 -11.05
C VAL A 53 5.30 -14.87 -10.64
N GLY A 54 5.54 -13.94 -9.72
CA GLY A 54 6.89 -13.58 -9.26
C GLY A 54 7.65 -12.67 -10.22
N VAL A 55 7.03 -12.27 -11.33
CA VAL A 55 7.62 -11.37 -12.32
C VAL A 55 6.70 -10.16 -12.47
N SER A 56 7.14 -9.02 -11.94
CA SER A 56 6.38 -7.78 -12.08
C SER A 56 6.41 -7.31 -13.53
N LYS A 57 5.24 -7.27 -14.17
CA LYS A 57 5.10 -6.77 -15.55
C LYS A 57 4.97 -5.25 -15.62
N TYR A 58 4.70 -4.60 -14.49
CA TYR A 58 4.25 -3.20 -14.48
C TYR A 58 5.25 -2.22 -13.93
N HIS A 59 6.32 -2.68 -13.28
CA HIS A 59 7.38 -1.82 -12.75
C HIS A 59 6.85 -0.60 -11.98
N LEU A 60 5.89 -0.84 -11.05
CA LEU A 60 5.27 0.22 -10.27
C LEU A 60 6.28 1.01 -9.43
N ILE A 61 7.41 0.38 -9.09
CA ILE A 61 8.51 1.05 -8.41
C ILE A 61 9.02 2.25 -9.23
N LYS A 62 9.04 2.14 -10.56
CA LYS A 62 9.43 3.23 -11.44
C LYS A 62 8.28 4.19 -11.73
N LYS A 63 7.07 3.65 -11.95
CA LYS A 63 5.89 4.42 -12.31
C LYS A 63 5.34 5.24 -11.14
N HIS A 64 5.32 4.66 -9.94
CA HIS A 64 4.79 5.27 -8.73
C HIS A 64 5.91 5.75 -7.83
N LYS A 65 6.72 6.66 -8.34
CA LYS A 65 7.79 7.30 -7.60
C LYS A 65 7.41 8.75 -7.31
N ASP A 66 7.64 9.19 -6.07
CA ASP A 66 7.46 10.58 -5.65
C ASP A 66 6.06 11.14 -5.94
N ILE A 67 5.01 10.37 -5.68
CA ILE A 67 3.63 10.81 -5.84
C ILE A 67 3.28 11.76 -4.70
N PRO A 68 2.88 13.02 -4.97
CA PRO A 68 2.40 13.90 -3.92
C PRO A 68 1.20 13.30 -3.20
N ILE A 69 1.22 13.25 -1.87
CA ILE A 69 0.12 12.60 -1.12
C ILE A 69 -1.20 13.36 -1.25
N GLY A 70 -1.16 14.65 -1.60
CA GLY A 70 -2.38 15.42 -1.88
C GLY A 70 -3.21 14.85 -3.05
N LEU A 71 -2.58 14.09 -3.96
CA LEU A 71 -3.28 13.39 -5.03
C LEU A 71 -4.00 12.12 -4.55
N MET A 72 -3.75 11.70 -3.31
CA MET A 72 -4.31 10.48 -2.72
C MET A 72 -5.14 10.79 -1.47
N ASP A 73 -5.71 11.97 -1.38
CA ASP A 73 -6.42 12.43 -0.17
C ASP A 73 -7.50 11.43 0.29
N ASP A 74 -8.29 10.90 -0.64
CA ASP A 74 -9.35 9.95 -0.30
C ASP A 74 -8.80 8.67 0.30
N ILE A 75 -7.68 8.18 -0.22
CA ILE A 75 -7.00 7.01 0.34
C ILE A 75 -6.47 7.32 1.74
N ILE A 76 -5.78 8.45 1.90
CA ILE A 76 -5.19 8.86 3.18
C ILE A 76 -6.28 9.02 4.25
N VAL A 77 -7.37 9.70 3.93
CA VAL A 77 -8.49 9.91 4.86
C VAL A 77 -9.10 8.56 5.29
N ASN A 78 -9.29 7.64 4.36
CA ASN A 78 -9.83 6.31 4.67
C ASN A 78 -8.85 5.48 5.50
N LEU A 79 -7.55 5.55 5.23
CA LEU A 79 -6.53 4.89 6.05
C LEU A 79 -6.55 5.39 7.49
N LEU A 80 -6.65 6.70 7.67
CA LEU A 80 -6.70 7.31 9.01
C LEU A 80 -7.98 6.93 9.78
N LYS A 81 -9.11 6.80 9.08
CA LYS A 81 -10.40 6.48 9.72
C LYS A 81 -10.59 4.98 9.94
N LYS A 82 -10.25 4.16 8.96
CA LYS A 82 -10.61 2.73 8.92
C LYS A 82 -9.41 1.81 9.11
N HIS A 83 -8.19 2.31 8.95
CA HIS A 83 -6.92 1.59 8.93
C HIS A 83 -6.79 0.61 7.76
N THR A 84 -7.81 -0.17 7.46
CA THR A 84 -7.86 -1.11 6.35
C THR A 84 -9.22 -0.99 5.66
N PHE A 85 -9.24 -0.92 4.34
CA PHE A 85 -10.48 -0.77 3.57
C PHE A 85 -10.33 -1.30 2.16
N VAL A 86 -11.45 -1.50 1.49
CA VAL A 86 -11.50 -2.02 0.11
C VAL A 86 -12.14 -1.00 -0.82
N ILE A 87 -11.59 -0.90 -2.04
CA ILE A 87 -12.19 -0.11 -3.12
C ILE A 87 -12.51 -1.06 -4.29
N TYR A 88 -13.77 -1.03 -4.72
CA TYR A 88 -14.24 -1.72 -5.92
C TYR A 88 -14.37 -0.71 -7.05
N LYS A 89 -13.76 -0.95 -8.20
CA LYS A 89 -13.77 0.00 -9.33
C LYS A 89 -15.18 0.28 -9.89
N ASN A 90 -16.05 -0.72 -9.85
CA ASN A 90 -17.42 -0.57 -10.33
C ASN A 90 -18.30 0.31 -9.44
N GLU A 91 -17.82 0.72 -8.29
CA GLU A 91 -18.48 1.72 -7.46
C GLU A 91 -18.18 3.12 -8.02
N ASN A 92 -19.21 3.81 -8.49
CA ASN A 92 -19.18 5.05 -9.30
C ASN A 92 -18.62 6.29 -8.58
N LYS A 93 -17.74 6.16 -7.58
CA LYS A 93 -17.31 7.28 -6.73
C LYS A 93 -15.80 7.37 -6.53
N ILE A 94 -15.01 6.67 -7.34
CA ILE A 94 -13.56 6.73 -7.22
C ILE A 94 -13.08 8.01 -7.90
N ASP A 95 -12.26 8.78 -7.18
CA ASP A 95 -11.57 9.94 -7.74
C ASP A 95 -10.81 9.53 -9.02
N ALA A 96 -10.88 10.38 -10.06
CA ALA A 96 -10.27 10.09 -11.36
C ALA A 96 -8.77 9.86 -11.26
N ILE A 97 -8.08 10.56 -10.37
CA ILE A 97 -6.63 10.43 -10.16
C ILE A 97 -6.31 9.08 -9.52
N ILE A 98 -7.06 8.69 -8.49
CA ILE A 98 -6.92 7.40 -7.82
C ILE A 98 -7.21 6.26 -8.79
N SER A 99 -8.26 6.40 -9.61
CA SER A 99 -8.59 5.43 -10.64
C SER A 99 -7.43 5.22 -11.61
N LYS A 100 -6.79 6.31 -12.04
CA LYS A 100 -5.64 6.24 -12.94
C LYS A 100 -4.40 5.65 -12.29
N LEU A 101 -4.15 5.98 -11.01
CA LEU A 101 -2.96 5.49 -10.30
C LEU A 101 -3.03 4.00 -9.97
N PHE A 102 -4.17 3.52 -9.47
CA PHE A 102 -4.28 2.18 -8.91
C PHE A 102 -5.11 1.21 -9.73
N PHE A 103 -5.96 1.69 -10.62
CA PHE A 103 -6.89 0.83 -11.34
C PHE A 103 -6.62 0.71 -12.84
N ASP A 104 -5.81 1.61 -13.43
CA ASP A 104 -5.45 1.61 -14.86
C ASP A 104 -6.67 1.41 -15.79
N GLU A 105 -7.81 2.00 -15.42
CA GLU A 105 -9.07 1.86 -16.15
C GLU A 105 -9.60 0.42 -16.25
N GLN A 106 -9.05 -0.50 -15.46
CA GLN A 106 -9.49 -1.90 -15.43
C GLN A 106 -10.41 -2.15 -14.22
N ASP A 107 -11.29 -3.15 -14.38
CA ASP A 107 -12.13 -3.58 -13.29
C ASP A 107 -11.30 -4.41 -12.30
N LYS A 108 -10.87 -3.76 -11.24
CA LYS A 108 -10.06 -4.34 -10.17
C LYS A 108 -10.73 -4.10 -8.83
N THR A 109 -10.33 -4.90 -7.86
CA THR A 109 -10.58 -4.64 -6.44
C THR A 109 -9.25 -4.43 -5.76
N CYS A 110 -9.13 -3.40 -4.93
CA CYS A 110 -7.92 -3.13 -4.17
C CYS A 110 -8.23 -3.06 -2.69
N ILE A 111 -7.43 -3.74 -1.88
CA ILE A 111 -7.47 -3.62 -0.43
C ILE A 111 -6.27 -2.77 -0.01
N PHE A 112 -6.54 -1.71 0.75
CA PHE A 112 -5.52 -0.80 1.29
C PHE A 112 -5.41 -1.02 2.80
N SER A 113 -4.20 -1.12 3.31
CA SER A 113 -3.94 -1.23 4.75
C SER A 113 -2.83 -0.30 5.17
N GLY A 114 -3.11 0.59 6.12
CA GLY A 114 -2.16 1.58 6.61
C GLY A 114 -1.09 0.97 7.49
N ILE A 115 0.12 1.50 7.38
CA ILE A 115 1.25 1.15 8.23
C ILE A 115 1.44 2.31 9.20
N PHE A 116 1.11 2.08 10.47
CA PHE A 116 1.16 3.08 11.52
C PHE A 116 2.34 2.81 12.44
N GLU A 117 3.03 3.85 12.83
CA GLU A 117 4.09 3.77 13.84
C GLU A 117 3.50 3.22 15.15
N TYR A 118 4.10 2.16 15.68
CA TYR A 118 3.63 1.45 16.89
C TYR A 118 2.17 0.97 16.80
N GLY A 119 1.62 0.83 15.60
CA GLY A 119 0.25 0.35 15.38
C GLY A 119 -0.85 1.41 15.45
N ASP A 120 -0.64 2.52 16.16
CA ASP A 120 -1.63 3.58 16.35
C ASP A 120 -1.06 5.00 16.25
N GLY A 121 0.21 5.13 15.91
CA GLY A 121 0.89 6.42 15.77
C GLY A 121 0.73 7.03 14.39
N GLU A 122 1.80 7.68 13.92
CA GLU A 122 1.82 8.34 12.63
C GLU A 122 1.71 7.34 11.48
N LEU A 123 0.97 7.72 10.44
CA LEU A 123 0.86 6.91 9.22
C LEU A 123 2.17 7.02 8.43
N LEU A 124 2.86 5.89 8.26
CA LEU A 124 4.18 5.81 7.61
C LEU A 124 4.09 5.44 6.13
N GLY A 125 3.02 4.79 5.73
CA GLY A 125 2.81 4.30 4.38
C GLY A 125 1.61 3.37 4.34
N PHE A 126 1.53 2.54 3.30
CA PHE A 126 0.43 1.59 3.18
C PHE A 126 0.80 0.42 2.27
N ILE A 127 0.06 -0.67 2.44
CA ILE A 127 0.16 -1.86 1.59
C ILE A 127 -1.12 -1.93 0.74
N VAL A 128 -0.98 -2.29 -0.53
CA VAL A 128 -2.10 -2.49 -1.45
C VAL A 128 -2.08 -3.93 -1.93
N ALA A 129 -3.22 -4.61 -1.83
CA ALA A 129 -3.44 -5.90 -2.47
C ALA A 129 -4.42 -5.71 -3.63
N GLU A 130 -4.03 -6.10 -4.84
CA GLU A 130 -4.81 -5.94 -6.05
C GLU A 130 -5.37 -7.28 -6.54
N TYR A 131 -6.63 -7.26 -6.96
CA TYR A 131 -7.35 -8.40 -7.52
C TYR A 131 -7.87 -8.02 -8.90
N ASP A 132 -7.29 -8.62 -9.94
CA ASP A 132 -7.60 -8.27 -11.34
C ASP A 132 -8.97 -8.79 -11.80
N ASN A 133 -9.50 -9.80 -11.12
CA ASN A 133 -10.79 -10.38 -11.47
C ASN A 133 -11.79 -10.16 -10.34
N VAL A 134 -12.74 -9.23 -10.57
CA VAL A 134 -13.77 -8.88 -9.60
C VAL A 134 -14.66 -10.09 -9.27
N GLU A 135 -14.91 -10.98 -10.23
CA GLU A 135 -15.77 -12.16 -10.05
C GLU A 135 -15.16 -13.20 -9.10
N LYS A 136 -13.83 -13.23 -8.98
CA LYS A 136 -13.13 -14.13 -8.05
C LYS A 136 -13.00 -13.56 -6.65
N PHE A 137 -13.34 -12.29 -6.45
CA PHE A 137 -13.29 -11.65 -5.15
C PHE A 137 -14.62 -11.91 -4.43
N GLU A 138 -14.63 -12.92 -3.58
CA GLU A 138 -15.84 -13.33 -2.87
C GLU A 138 -15.95 -12.56 -1.54
N ASP A 139 -17.12 -11.93 -1.31
CA ASP A 139 -17.37 -11.11 -0.13
C ASP A 139 -17.23 -11.86 1.20
N HIS A 140 -17.49 -13.17 1.22
CA HIS A 140 -17.37 -13.95 2.45
C HIS A 140 -15.93 -14.09 2.94
N ASP A 141 -14.93 -13.91 2.05
CA ASP A 141 -13.51 -13.93 2.40
C ASP A 141 -12.98 -12.53 2.76
N LEU A 142 -13.79 -11.50 2.58
CA LEU A 142 -13.34 -10.12 2.77
C LEU A 142 -12.84 -9.86 4.18
N ALA A 143 -13.59 -10.26 5.20
CA ALA A 143 -13.22 -10.07 6.59
C ALA A 143 -11.86 -10.73 6.91
N TYR A 144 -11.64 -11.93 6.40
CA TYR A 144 -10.37 -12.65 6.55
C TYR A 144 -9.22 -11.88 5.88
N LYS A 145 -9.43 -11.43 4.64
CA LYS A 145 -8.40 -10.68 3.90
C LYS A 145 -8.06 -9.35 4.56
N LEU A 146 -9.06 -8.63 5.04
CA LEU A 146 -8.84 -7.37 5.77
C LEU A 146 -8.05 -7.60 7.06
N GLU A 147 -8.37 -8.65 7.80
CA GLU A 147 -7.64 -9.01 9.02
C GLU A 147 -6.18 -9.35 8.74
N LYS A 148 -5.93 -10.15 7.69
CA LYS A 148 -4.57 -10.54 7.30
C LYS A 148 -3.76 -9.34 6.82
N MET A 149 -4.38 -8.43 6.07
CA MET A 149 -3.74 -7.19 5.65
C MET A 149 -3.37 -6.31 6.85
N ALA A 150 -4.29 -6.16 7.80
CA ALA A 150 -4.04 -5.38 9.01
C ALA A 150 -2.91 -5.97 9.85
N LYS A 151 -2.88 -7.29 10.00
CA LYS A 151 -1.80 -8.00 10.71
C LYS A 151 -0.45 -7.78 10.02
N ALA A 152 -0.41 -7.91 8.70
CA ALA A 152 0.79 -7.70 7.90
C ALA A 152 1.32 -6.26 8.04
N SER A 153 0.43 -5.27 8.07
CA SER A 153 0.81 -3.87 8.27
C SER A 153 1.45 -3.66 9.65
N ARG A 154 0.92 -4.27 10.70
CA ARG A 154 1.51 -4.18 12.05
C ARG A 154 2.89 -4.84 12.11
N GLN A 155 3.06 -6.01 11.49
CA GLN A 155 4.35 -6.70 11.42
C GLN A 155 5.38 -5.89 10.65
N THR A 156 4.97 -5.26 9.55
CA THR A 156 5.84 -4.39 8.75
C THR A 156 6.28 -3.17 9.55
N SER A 157 5.35 -2.53 10.27
CA SER A 157 5.67 -1.40 11.14
C SER A 157 6.72 -1.77 12.18
N SER A 158 6.55 -2.91 12.86
CA SER A 158 7.49 -3.39 13.86
C SER A 158 8.87 -3.66 13.27
N ALA A 159 8.95 -4.26 12.09
CA ALA A 159 10.21 -4.52 11.40
C ALA A 159 10.93 -3.22 11.02
N MET A 160 10.19 -2.22 10.52
CA MET A 160 10.74 -0.92 10.17
C MET A 160 11.32 -0.20 11.39
N LEU A 161 10.62 -0.22 12.51
CA LEU A 161 11.08 0.40 13.75
C LEU A 161 12.32 -0.27 14.30
N ALA A 162 12.39 -1.61 14.26
CA ALA A 162 13.56 -2.36 14.68
C ALA A 162 14.81 -1.99 13.85
N ILE A 163 14.65 -1.82 12.55
CA ILE A 163 15.75 -1.41 11.65
C ILE A 163 16.17 0.02 11.93
N SER A 164 15.22 0.94 12.15
CA SER A 164 15.53 2.32 12.53
C SER A 164 16.33 2.39 13.83
N ALA A 165 15.99 1.57 14.82
CA ALA A 165 16.71 1.50 16.09
C ALA A 165 18.15 1.03 15.92
N LEU A 166 18.41 0.13 14.98
CA LEU A 166 19.77 -0.35 14.69
C LEU A 166 20.66 0.68 14.02
N LYS A 167 20.09 1.74 13.43
CA LYS A 167 20.85 2.81 12.75
C LYS A 167 21.22 3.96 13.67
N GLN A 168 20.71 3.95 14.87
CA GLN A 168 21.09 4.92 15.90
C GLN A 168 22.27 4.35 16.70
#